data_836b2a9d6c0a601cc163da063f258da2
#
_entry.id   836b2a9d6c0a601cc163da063f258da2
#
_cell.length_a   1.000
_cell.length_b   1.000
_cell.length_c   1.000
_cell.angle_alpha   90.00
_cell.angle_beta   90.00
_cell.angle_gamma   90.00
#
_symmetry.space_group_name_H-M   'P 1'
#
loop_
_entity.id
_entity.type
_entity.pdbx_description
1 polymer ?
#
loop_
_entity_poly.entity_id
_entity_poly.type
_entity_poly.pdbx_seq_one_letter_code
_entity_poly.pdbx_strand_id
1 'polypeptide(L)'
;MSYVDEVIESVVAKNPAEPEFHQAVKEVLESLRPVIEANEEKYRKVALLERMVEPERQIKFRVPWVDDKGQAHVNTGYRVQFNSAIGPYKGGIRLHPSVNIGIIKFLGFEQVFKNSLTSLPIGGGKGGSDFDPKGKSDREIMAFCQSFMTELCKYIGADTDVPAGDIGTGAREIGFMFGQYKRIRGVYEGVLTGKGLSYGGSLARTEATGYGLLYLTQELLKLNGIDIAGKTACVSGSGNVAIYAIEKATQLGVKVLTCSDSNGWVYDPDGIDVAALKEIKEVNRARLTEYKKYRPNSEYHEGRGVWVVKAELALPCATQNELLLEDAKALVENGCTAVCEGANMPTTLEATKYLQEHGVIFAPGKAANAGGVATSALEMSQNSERLSWTFEEVDAKLKSIMINITHNMADAAKRYGHEGDYVMGANIAGFEKVADAMMAQGIC
;
A
#
# COMPACT_ATOMS: atom_id res chain seq x y z
N MET A 1 -32.03 4.83 -12.72
CA MET A 1 -30.64 4.39 -12.50
C MET A 1 -30.01 5.43 -11.57
N SER A 2 -29.24 5.03 -10.58
CA SER A 2 -28.58 6.00 -9.69
C SER A 2 -27.36 6.62 -10.40
N TYR A 3 -26.87 7.76 -9.89
CA TYR A 3 -25.68 8.41 -10.45
C TYR A 3 -24.46 7.49 -10.45
N VAL A 4 -24.30 6.71 -9.39
CA VAL A 4 -23.23 5.70 -9.27
C VAL A 4 -23.35 4.65 -10.37
N ASP A 5 -24.54 4.10 -10.62
CA ASP A 5 -24.75 3.07 -11.64
C ASP A 5 -24.43 3.60 -13.04
N GLU A 6 -24.88 4.81 -13.36
CA GLU A 6 -24.61 5.47 -14.66
C GLU A 6 -23.11 5.62 -14.92
N VAL A 7 -22.35 6.04 -13.89
CA VAL A 7 -20.90 6.21 -14.03
C VAL A 7 -20.21 4.85 -14.18
N ILE A 8 -20.59 3.83 -13.39
CA ILE A 8 -20.04 2.47 -13.51
C ILE A 8 -20.27 1.91 -14.92
N GLU A 9 -21.51 2.01 -15.45
CA GLU A 9 -21.80 1.55 -16.80
C GLU A 9 -20.99 2.30 -17.87
N SER A 10 -20.84 3.62 -17.71
CA SER A 10 -20.00 4.42 -18.60
C SER A 10 -18.54 3.98 -18.59
N VAL A 11 -17.98 3.67 -17.41
CA VAL A 11 -16.58 3.17 -17.28
C VAL A 11 -16.41 1.84 -17.99
N VAL A 12 -17.35 0.91 -17.79
CA VAL A 12 -17.33 -0.41 -18.46
C VAL A 12 -17.41 -0.25 -19.98
N ALA A 13 -18.30 0.59 -20.47
CA ALA A 13 -18.47 0.82 -21.90
C ALA A 13 -17.24 1.46 -22.55
N LYS A 14 -16.59 2.41 -21.88
CA LYS A 14 -15.40 3.10 -22.37
C LYS A 14 -14.13 2.24 -22.35
N ASN A 15 -14.04 1.25 -21.48
CA ASN A 15 -12.81 0.49 -21.21
C ASN A 15 -13.05 -1.04 -21.36
N PRO A 16 -13.53 -1.57 -22.48
CA PRO A 16 -14.04 -2.93 -22.59
C PRO A 16 -13.01 -4.04 -22.31
N ALA A 17 -11.74 -3.75 -22.33
CA ALA A 17 -10.64 -4.71 -22.13
C ALA A 17 -9.93 -4.57 -20.76
N GLU A 18 -10.54 -3.91 -19.79
CA GLU A 18 -9.90 -3.57 -18.50
C GLU A 18 -10.71 -4.07 -17.29
N PRO A 19 -10.90 -5.40 -17.13
CA PRO A 19 -11.78 -5.94 -16.08
C PRO A 19 -11.32 -5.58 -14.66
N GLU A 20 -10.01 -5.49 -14.40
CA GLU A 20 -9.48 -5.12 -13.09
C GLU A 20 -9.84 -3.65 -12.73
N PHE A 21 -9.83 -2.77 -13.73
CA PHE A 21 -10.25 -1.38 -13.53
C PHE A 21 -11.76 -1.27 -13.29
N HIS A 22 -12.59 -2.05 -14.03
CA HIS A 22 -14.04 -2.11 -13.80
C HIS A 22 -14.37 -2.53 -12.36
N GLN A 23 -13.70 -3.58 -11.88
CA GLN A 23 -13.90 -4.08 -10.53
C GLN A 23 -13.52 -3.03 -9.49
N ALA A 24 -12.36 -2.40 -9.61
CA ALA A 24 -11.90 -1.39 -8.66
C ALA A 24 -12.84 -0.18 -8.60
N VAL A 25 -13.29 0.33 -9.76
CA VAL A 25 -14.25 1.45 -9.81
C VAL A 25 -15.58 1.05 -9.16
N LYS A 26 -16.09 -0.14 -9.48
CA LYS A 26 -17.36 -0.64 -8.90
C LYS A 26 -17.24 -0.75 -7.37
N GLU A 27 -16.23 -1.40 -6.85
CA GLU A 27 -16.04 -1.60 -5.42
C GLU A 27 -15.93 -0.27 -4.66
N VAL A 28 -15.16 0.68 -5.20
CA VAL A 28 -15.01 2.00 -4.57
C VAL A 28 -16.32 2.79 -4.64
N LEU A 29 -16.92 2.96 -5.80
CA LEU A 29 -18.14 3.77 -5.96
C LEU A 29 -19.35 3.18 -5.21
N GLU A 30 -19.48 1.85 -5.14
CA GLU A 30 -20.51 1.20 -4.33
C GLU A 30 -20.36 1.54 -2.84
N SER A 31 -19.14 1.55 -2.32
CA SER A 31 -18.87 1.90 -0.93
C SER A 31 -19.09 3.40 -0.62
N LEU A 32 -19.17 4.23 -1.66
CA LEU A 32 -19.36 5.68 -1.55
C LEU A 32 -20.82 6.10 -1.75
N ARG A 33 -21.76 5.16 -2.02
CA ARG A 33 -23.20 5.49 -2.23
C ARG A 33 -23.77 6.43 -1.17
N PRO A 34 -23.58 6.22 0.14
CA PRO A 34 -24.14 7.11 1.15
C PRO A 34 -23.73 8.57 1.00
N VAL A 35 -22.44 8.82 0.73
CA VAL A 35 -21.94 10.19 0.56
C VAL A 35 -22.34 10.78 -0.79
N ILE A 36 -22.38 9.96 -1.85
CA ILE A 36 -22.73 10.42 -3.20
C ILE A 36 -24.22 10.77 -3.26
N GLU A 37 -25.11 9.94 -2.75
CA GLU A 37 -26.55 10.17 -2.74
C GLU A 37 -26.92 11.39 -1.88
N ALA A 38 -26.26 11.60 -0.75
CA ALA A 38 -26.44 12.79 0.08
C ALA A 38 -26.03 14.11 -0.62
N ASN A 39 -25.22 14.04 -1.69
CA ASN A 39 -24.66 15.21 -2.38
C ASN A 39 -24.86 15.14 -3.91
N GLU A 40 -25.78 14.30 -4.42
CA GLU A 40 -25.89 13.96 -5.84
C GLU A 40 -26.01 15.18 -6.75
N GLU A 41 -26.91 16.12 -6.46
CA GLU A 41 -27.13 17.32 -7.27
C GLU A 41 -25.84 18.13 -7.41
N LYS A 42 -25.13 18.32 -6.30
CA LYS A 42 -23.86 19.06 -6.24
C LYS A 42 -22.79 18.39 -7.09
N TYR A 43 -22.67 17.07 -7.01
CA TYR A 43 -21.63 16.30 -7.71
C TYR A 43 -21.92 16.16 -9.20
N ARG A 44 -23.18 15.91 -9.58
CA ARG A 44 -23.59 15.87 -11.00
C ARG A 44 -23.34 17.18 -11.73
N LYS A 45 -23.61 18.31 -11.08
CA LYS A 45 -23.44 19.65 -11.67
C LYS A 45 -22.03 19.90 -12.17
N VAL A 46 -21.02 19.27 -11.58
CA VAL A 46 -19.60 19.43 -11.93
C VAL A 46 -18.99 18.15 -12.54
N ALA A 47 -19.80 17.15 -12.87
CA ALA A 47 -19.37 15.85 -13.39
C ALA A 47 -18.25 15.24 -12.50
N LEU A 48 -18.42 15.29 -11.17
CA LEU A 48 -17.37 14.93 -10.23
C LEU A 48 -16.92 13.48 -10.37
N LEU A 49 -17.88 12.54 -10.42
CA LEU A 49 -17.55 11.12 -10.49
C LEU A 49 -16.92 10.75 -11.83
N GLU A 50 -17.45 11.30 -12.93
CA GLU A 50 -16.90 11.08 -14.27
C GLU A 50 -15.44 11.55 -14.36
N ARG A 51 -15.11 12.70 -13.76
CA ARG A 51 -13.74 13.21 -13.67
C ARG A 51 -12.88 12.40 -12.71
N MET A 52 -13.46 11.86 -11.66
CA MET A 52 -12.73 11.08 -10.65
C MET A 52 -12.35 9.69 -11.15
N VAL A 53 -13.13 9.08 -12.02
CA VAL A 53 -12.84 7.75 -12.61
C VAL A 53 -12.07 7.81 -13.92
N GLU A 54 -11.89 9.00 -14.49
CA GLU A 54 -11.07 9.21 -15.69
C GLU A 54 -9.69 9.74 -15.28
N PRO A 55 -8.58 9.06 -15.62
CA PRO A 55 -7.25 9.56 -15.30
C PRO A 55 -6.94 10.85 -16.07
N GLU A 56 -6.27 11.80 -15.42
CA GLU A 56 -5.86 13.06 -16.06
C GLU A 56 -4.92 12.82 -17.25
N ARG A 57 -4.06 11.79 -17.17
CA ARG A 57 -3.13 11.41 -18.25
C ARG A 57 -2.77 9.93 -18.23
N GLN A 58 -2.68 9.34 -19.41
CA GLN A 58 -2.12 8.00 -19.62
C GLN A 58 -0.96 8.11 -20.60
N ILE A 59 0.22 7.64 -20.19
CA ILE A 59 1.45 7.69 -20.96
C ILE A 59 1.88 6.25 -21.22
N LYS A 60 2.02 5.89 -22.50
CA LYS A 60 2.53 4.59 -22.95
C LYS A 60 3.73 4.83 -23.85
N PHE A 61 4.83 4.12 -23.59
CA PHE A 61 6.06 4.28 -24.34
C PHE A 61 6.81 2.96 -24.53
N ARG A 62 7.67 2.93 -25.54
CA ARG A 62 8.53 1.80 -25.85
C ARG A 62 9.82 1.85 -25.03
N VAL A 63 10.25 0.70 -24.49
CA VAL A 63 11.48 0.56 -23.69
C VAL A 63 12.40 -0.46 -24.36
N PRO A 64 13.28 -0.06 -25.28
CA PRO A 64 14.28 -0.93 -25.88
C PRO A 64 15.50 -1.06 -24.96
N TRP A 65 16.03 -2.26 -24.81
CA TRP A 65 17.23 -2.51 -24.02
C TRP A 65 17.99 -3.72 -24.59
N VAL A 66 19.25 -3.90 -24.17
CA VAL A 66 20.11 -4.98 -24.67
C VAL A 66 20.56 -5.85 -23.51
N ASP A 67 20.44 -7.16 -23.66
CA ASP A 67 20.84 -8.14 -22.65
C ASP A 67 22.37 -8.38 -22.64
N ASP A 68 22.81 -9.22 -21.72
CA ASP A 68 24.22 -9.56 -21.55
C ASP A 68 24.84 -10.31 -22.75
N LYS A 69 24.01 -10.86 -23.62
CA LYS A 69 24.43 -11.54 -24.85
C LYS A 69 24.45 -10.62 -26.07
N GLY A 70 24.10 -9.35 -25.89
CA GLY A 70 24.00 -8.38 -26.97
C GLY A 70 22.68 -8.44 -27.77
N GLN A 71 21.70 -9.21 -27.30
CA GLN A 71 20.38 -9.30 -27.93
C GLN A 71 19.51 -8.12 -27.52
N ALA A 72 18.88 -7.47 -28.49
CA ALA A 72 17.94 -6.39 -28.25
C ALA A 72 16.56 -6.93 -27.84
N HIS A 73 15.97 -6.28 -26.86
CA HIS A 73 14.62 -6.55 -26.34
C HIS A 73 13.79 -5.26 -26.34
N VAL A 74 12.48 -5.40 -26.37
CA VAL A 74 11.54 -4.28 -26.31
C VAL A 74 10.43 -4.61 -25.34
N ASN A 75 10.29 -3.80 -24.29
CA ASN A 75 9.18 -3.82 -23.36
C ASN A 75 8.29 -2.58 -23.54
N THR A 76 7.12 -2.61 -22.93
CA THR A 76 6.21 -1.46 -22.88
C THR A 76 6.25 -0.82 -21.49
N GLY A 77 6.50 0.48 -21.45
CA GLY A 77 6.40 1.28 -20.24
C GLY A 77 5.07 2.03 -20.16
N TYR A 78 4.59 2.21 -18.94
CA TYR A 78 3.34 2.91 -18.63
C TYR A 78 3.53 3.87 -17.45
N ARG A 79 2.87 5.04 -17.53
CA ARG A 79 2.62 5.91 -16.39
C ARG A 79 1.19 6.46 -16.49
N VAL A 80 0.38 6.21 -15.47
CA VAL A 80 -0.95 6.81 -15.32
C VAL A 80 -0.85 7.86 -14.23
N GLN A 81 -1.04 9.11 -14.64
CA GLN A 81 -1.20 10.27 -13.79
C GLN A 81 -2.68 10.43 -13.57
N PHE A 82 -3.17 9.91 -12.41
CA PHE A 82 -4.58 9.66 -12.25
C PHE A 82 -5.33 10.90 -11.78
N ASN A 83 -4.88 11.51 -10.67
CA ASN A 83 -5.53 12.68 -10.08
C ASN A 83 -4.51 13.52 -9.29
N SER A 84 -4.44 14.80 -9.59
CA SER A 84 -3.51 15.76 -8.97
C SER A 84 -4.20 16.79 -8.07
N ALA A 85 -5.48 16.65 -7.80
CA ALA A 85 -6.24 17.68 -7.05
C ALA A 85 -5.68 18.00 -5.66
N ILE A 86 -5.01 17.04 -5.01
CA ILE A 86 -4.44 17.23 -3.67
C ILE A 86 -2.91 17.28 -3.63
N GLY A 87 -2.25 17.25 -4.78
CA GLY A 87 -0.78 17.36 -4.89
C GLY A 87 -0.20 16.61 -6.08
N PRO A 88 1.14 16.59 -6.23
CA PRO A 88 1.82 15.87 -7.29
C PRO A 88 1.40 14.40 -7.36
N TYR A 89 1.31 13.84 -8.57
CA TYR A 89 1.01 12.42 -8.72
C TYR A 89 2.02 11.57 -7.95
N LYS A 90 1.56 10.60 -7.19
CA LYS A 90 2.41 9.74 -6.35
C LYS A 90 1.98 8.29 -6.46
N GLY A 91 2.93 7.40 -6.71
CA GLY A 91 2.71 5.96 -6.73
C GLY A 91 3.84 5.19 -7.38
N GLY A 92 3.91 3.89 -7.08
CA GLY A 92 5.01 3.01 -7.46
C GLY A 92 5.10 2.69 -8.94
N ILE A 93 6.25 2.15 -9.33
CA ILE A 93 6.52 1.55 -10.65
C ILE A 93 6.57 0.04 -10.44
N ARG A 94 5.67 -0.70 -11.10
CA ARG A 94 5.62 -2.17 -11.05
C ARG A 94 6.35 -2.77 -12.24
N LEU A 95 7.30 -3.65 -11.98
CA LEU A 95 7.99 -4.43 -13.00
C LEU A 95 7.59 -5.90 -12.88
N HIS A 96 6.69 -6.33 -13.75
CA HIS A 96 6.16 -7.70 -13.75
C HIS A 96 5.56 -8.04 -15.12
N PRO A 97 5.71 -9.29 -15.63
CA PRO A 97 5.19 -9.69 -16.95
C PRO A 97 3.68 -9.47 -17.16
N SER A 98 2.90 -9.48 -16.09
CA SER A 98 1.45 -9.25 -16.18
C SER A 98 1.04 -7.79 -16.37
N VAL A 99 1.97 -6.84 -16.29
CA VAL A 99 1.65 -5.40 -16.37
C VAL A 99 1.08 -5.04 -17.73
N ASN A 100 -0.08 -4.39 -17.69
CA ASN A 100 -0.76 -3.79 -18.83
C ASN A 100 -1.43 -2.49 -18.38
N ILE A 101 -2.01 -1.75 -19.32
CA ILE A 101 -2.61 -0.43 -19.01
C ILE A 101 -3.79 -0.52 -18.04
N GLY A 102 -4.62 -1.54 -18.13
CA GLY A 102 -5.76 -1.75 -17.23
C GLY A 102 -5.31 -1.95 -15.77
N ILE A 103 -4.27 -2.78 -15.56
CA ILE A 103 -3.66 -2.99 -14.24
C ILE A 103 -3.07 -1.69 -13.69
N ILE A 104 -2.33 -0.93 -14.50
CA ILE A 104 -1.74 0.33 -14.03
C ILE A 104 -2.82 1.37 -13.75
N LYS A 105 -3.90 1.40 -14.54
CA LYS A 105 -5.03 2.30 -14.35
C LYS A 105 -5.78 1.99 -13.05
N PHE A 106 -6.12 0.72 -12.79
CA PHE A 106 -6.80 0.38 -11.54
C PHE A 106 -5.95 0.71 -10.31
N LEU A 107 -4.65 0.37 -10.35
CA LEU A 107 -3.73 0.68 -9.26
C LEU A 107 -3.56 2.19 -9.05
N GLY A 108 -3.58 2.97 -10.13
CA GLY A 108 -3.55 4.44 -10.06
C GLY A 108 -4.80 5.02 -9.43
N PHE A 109 -5.97 4.48 -9.76
CA PHE A 109 -7.26 4.85 -9.17
C PHE A 109 -7.29 4.60 -7.66
N GLU A 110 -6.94 3.40 -7.23
CA GLU A 110 -6.87 3.07 -5.80
C GLU A 110 -5.85 3.92 -5.04
N GLN A 111 -4.74 4.26 -5.71
CA GLN A 111 -3.69 5.08 -5.11
C GLN A 111 -4.18 6.49 -4.76
N VAL A 112 -5.13 7.05 -5.51
CA VAL A 112 -5.74 8.36 -5.20
C VAL A 112 -6.33 8.35 -3.78
N PHE A 113 -7.16 7.36 -3.47
CA PHE A 113 -7.86 7.26 -2.17
C PHE A 113 -6.89 6.88 -1.04
N LYS A 114 -5.92 6.01 -1.32
CA LYS A 114 -4.90 5.66 -0.33
C LYS A 114 -4.05 6.87 0.06
N ASN A 115 -3.61 7.67 -0.91
CA ASN A 115 -2.78 8.84 -0.67
C ASN A 115 -3.55 9.92 0.08
N SER A 116 -4.82 10.14 -0.28
CA SER A 116 -5.67 11.15 0.36
C SER A 116 -5.87 10.90 1.85
N LEU A 117 -5.91 9.64 2.31
CA LEU A 117 -6.02 9.27 3.72
C LEU A 117 -4.86 9.79 4.56
N THR A 118 -3.66 9.89 3.99
CA THR A 118 -2.50 10.41 4.73
C THR A 118 -2.63 11.87 5.11
N SER A 119 -3.59 12.60 4.53
CA SER A 119 -3.75 14.05 4.61
C SER A 119 -2.56 14.87 4.08
N LEU A 120 -1.57 14.23 3.52
CA LEU A 120 -0.40 14.88 2.91
C LEU A 120 -0.73 15.37 1.47
N PRO A 121 -0.01 16.38 0.96
CA PRO A 121 -0.26 16.96 -0.35
C PRO A 121 0.34 16.08 -1.47
N ILE A 122 -0.22 14.91 -1.67
CA ILE A 122 0.17 13.94 -2.70
C ILE A 122 -1.05 13.41 -3.43
N GLY A 123 -1.06 13.54 -4.74
CA GLY A 123 -2.08 12.99 -5.63
C GLY A 123 -1.89 11.49 -5.90
N GLY A 124 -2.62 10.95 -6.86
CA GLY A 124 -2.55 9.53 -7.24
C GLY A 124 -1.96 9.30 -8.62
N GLY A 125 -1.07 8.35 -8.72
CA GLY A 125 -0.52 7.88 -9.97
C GLY A 125 0.09 6.49 -9.85
N LYS A 126 0.33 5.84 -10.98
CA LYS A 126 0.95 4.51 -11.02
C LYS A 126 1.74 4.34 -12.32
N GLY A 127 2.81 3.58 -12.25
CA GLY A 127 3.60 3.21 -13.42
C GLY A 127 3.97 1.75 -13.44
N GLY A 128 4.55 1.31 -14.53
CA GLY A 128 5.05 -0.05 -14.64
C GLY A 128 5.49 -0.44 -16.04
N SER A 129 5.93 -1.67 -16.15
CA SER A 129 6.31 -2.31 -17.42
C SER A 129 6.11 -3.83 -17.30
N ASP A 130 5.89 -4.45 -18.45
CA ASP A 130 5.86 -5.91 -18.60
C ASP A 130 7.26 -6.56 -18.53
N PHE A 131 8.28 -5.81 -18.13
CA PHE A 131 9.62 -6.32 -17.87
C PHE A 131 9.65 -7.22 -16.63
N ASP A 132 10.27 -8.39 -16.74
CA ASP A 132 10.52 -9.29 -15.62
C ASP A 132 11.97 -9.14 -15.11
N PRO A 133 12.20 -8.58 -13.92
CA PRO A 133 13.54 -8.46 -13.35
C PRO A 133 14.12 -9.77 -12.83
N LYS A 134 13.31 -10.83 -12.67
CA LYS A 134 13.76 -12.10 -12.12
C LYS A 134 14.79 -12.75 -13.04
N GLY A 135 15.90 -13.18 -12.48
CA GLY A 135 16.97 -13.86 -13.21
C GLY A 135 17.79 -12.97 -14.15
N LYS A 136 17.56 -11.66 -14.14
CA LYS A 136 18.36 -10.70 -14.89
C LYS A 136 19.58 -10.26 -14.08
N SER A 137 20.67 -9.96 -14.79
CA SER A 137 21.87 -9.36 -14.19
C SER A 137 21.62 -7.90 -13.79
N ASP A 138 22.45 -7.37 -12.91
CA ASP A 138 22.41 -5.94 -12.55
C ASP A 138 22.63 -5.03 -13.77
N ARG A 139 23.44 -5.46 -14.74
CA ARG A 139 23.68 -4.73 -15.99
C ARG A 139 22.45 -4.70 -16.86
N GLU A 140 21.73 -5.80 -17.00
CA GLU A 140 20.48 -5.87 -17.76
C GLU A 140 19.39 -5.02 -17.11
N ILE A 141 19.24 -5.10 -15.80
CA ILE A 141 18.28 -4.29 -15.03
C ILE A 141 18.61 -2.81 -15.14
N MET A 142 19.90 -2.44 -15.06
CA MET A 142 20.33 -1.06 -15.23
C MET A 142 20.04 -0.56 -16.65
N ALA A 143 20.32 -1.36 -17.70
CA ALA A 143 20.03 -1.01 -19.08
C ALA A 143 18.53 -0.77 -19.30
N PHE A 144 17.68 -1.65 -18.76
CA PHE A 144 16.23 -1.46 -18.78
C PHE A 144 15.80 -0.18 -18.05
N CYS A 145 16.25 0.02 -16.81
CA CYS A 145 15.88 1.19 -15.99
C CYS A 145 16.30 2.51 -16.65
N GLN A 146 17.47 2.55 -17.28
CA GLN A 146 17.95 3.72 -17.99
C GLN A 146 17.09 4.01 -19.23
N SER A 147 16.74 2.99 -20.01
CA SER A 147 15.85 3.14 -21.16
C SER A 147 14.46 3.59 -20.75
N PHE A 148 13.88 2.95 -19.70
CA PHE A 148 12.57 3.31 -19.15
C PHE A 148 12.55 4.78 -18.70
N MET A 149 13.57 5.22 -17.95
CA MET A 149 13.66 6.59 -17.45
C MET A 149 13.92 7.61 -18.56
N THR A 150 14.59 7.24 -19.64
CA THR A 150 14.81 8.13 -20.80
C THR A 150 13.50 8.66 -21.38
N GLU A 151 12.45 7.84 -21.38
CA GLU A 151 11.12 8.28 -21.79
C GLU A 151 10.33 8.91 -20.63
N LEU A 152 10.34 8.28 -19.46
CA LEU A 152 9.54 8.73 -18.32
C LEU A 152 9.97 10.10 -17.79
N CYS A 153 11.25 10.46 -17.84
CA CYS A 153 11.78 11.74 -17.33
C CYS A 153 11.13 13.00 -17.93
N LYS A 154 10.44 12.87 -19.05
CA LYS A 154 9.72 13.97 -19.73
C LYS A 154 8.44 14.38 -18.97
N TYR A 155 7.93 13.52 -18.10
CA TYR A 155 6.60 13.64 -17.49
C TYR A 155 6.63 13.68 -15.97
N ILE A 156 7.78 13.47 -15.35
CA ILE A 156 7.93 13.42 -13.89
C ILE A 156 8.85 14.52 -13.36
N GLY A 157 8.75 14.79 -12.08
CA GLY A 157 9.55 15.81 -11.39
C GLY A 157 9.09 15.98 -9.96
N ALA A 158 9.87 16.66 -9.13
CA ALA A 158 9.62 16.85 -7.70
C ALA A 158 8.22 17.40 -7.37
N ASP A 159 7.72 18.35 -8.19
CA ASP A 159 6.45 19.03 -7.98
C ASP A 159 5.36 18.60 -8.96
N THR A 160 5.63 17.63 -9.83
CA THR A 160 4.70 17.18 -10.87
C THR A 160 4.23 15.76 -10.61
N ASP A 161 5.19 14.83 -10.56
CA ASP A 161 4.94 13.40 -10.43
C ASP A 161 6.16 12.71 -9.81
N VAL A 162 5.98 12.07 -8.66
CA VAL A 162 7.06 11.45 -7.88
C VAL A 162 6.81 9.94 -7.77
N PRO A 163 7.35 9.14 -8.70
CA PRO A 163 7.25 7.69 -8.63
C PRO A 163 8.00 7.09 -7.43
N ALA A 164 7.69 5.84 -7.12
CA ALA A 164 8.29 5.06 -6.04
C ALA A 164 8.53 3.60 -6.45
N GLY A 165 9.06 2.80 -5.54
CA GLY A 165 9.14 1.34 -5.71
C GLY A 165 7.77 0.66 -5.60
N ASP A 166 7.66 -0.50 -6.22
CA ASP A 166 6.54 -1.45 -6.15
C ASP A 166 7.06 -2.86 -6.44
N ILE A 167 6.22 -3.82 -6.77
CA ILE A 167 6.64 -5.19 -7.16
C ILE A 167 7.71 -5.09 -8.28
N GLY A 168 8.82 -5.76 -8.07
CA GLY A 168 9.95 -5.79 -9.02
C GLY A 168 10.80 -4.52 -9.07
N THR A 169 10.51 -3.52 -8.25
CA THR A 169 11.24 -2.24 -8.19
C THR A 169 11.62 -1.92 -6.75
N GLY A 170 12.85 -2.19 -6.39
CA GLY A 170 13.42 -1.86 -5.08
C GLY A 170 14.40 -0.69 -5.14
N ALA A 171 15.20 -0.56 -4.08
CA ALA A 171 16.19 0.53 -3.95
C ALA A 171 17.24 0.53 -5.09
N ARG A 172 17.60 -0.65 -5.61
CA ARG A 172 18.52 -0.80 -6.75
C ARG A 172 17.94 -0.17 -8.01
N GLU A 173 16.73 -0.54 -8.39
CA GLU A 173 16.06 -0.02 -9.58
C GLU A 173 15.78 1.49 -9.46
N ILE A 174 15.35 1.94 -8.29
CA ILE A 174 15.18 3.37 -7.99
C ILE A 174 16.51 4.11 -8.14
N GLY A 175 17.62 3.53 -7.69
CA GLY A 175 18.96 4.11 -7.87
C GLY A 175 19.33 4.27 -9.33
N PHE A 176 19.14 3.24 -10.16
CA PHE A 176 19.42 3.29 -11.60
C PHE A 176 18.52 4.32 -12.32
N MET A 177 17.25 4.38 -11.97
CA MET A 177 16.30 5.35 -12.51
C MET A 177 16.66 6.78 -12.11
N PHE A 178 17.02 7.01 -10.85
CA PHE A 178 17.42 8.33 -10.35
C PHE A 178 18.70 8.84 -11.02
N GLY A 179 19.70 7.95 -11.16
CA GLY A 179 20.95 8.28 -11.85
C GLY A 179 20.71 8.71 -13.29
N GLN A 180 19.86 8.01 -14.03
CA GLN A 180 19.50 8.36 -15.41
C GLN A 180 18.68 9.65 -15.49
N TYR A 181 17.71 9.85 -14.58
CA TYR A 181 16.95 11.10 -14.51
C TYR A 181 17.88 12.30 -14.33
N LYS A 182 18.75 12.24 -13.33
CA LYS A 182 19.74 13.30 -13.06
C LYS A 182 20.63 13.58 -14.25
N ARG A 183 21.08 12.53 -14.94
CA ARG A 183 21.95 12.66 -16.13
C ARG A 183 21.25 13.38 -17.28
N ILE A 184 19.96 13.08 -17.53
CA ILE A 184 19.21 13.67 -18.65
C ILE A 184 18.75 15.09 -18.31
N ARG A 185 18.20 15.28 -17.12
CA ARG A 185 17.61 16.56 -16.69
C ARG A 185 18.64 17.60 -16.29
N GLY A 186 19.84 17.18 -15.92
CA GLY A 186 20.91 18.07 -15.44
C GLY A 186 20.64 18.72 -14.09
N VAL A 187 19.66 18.19 -13.32
CA VAL A 187 19.24 18.72 -12.02
C VAL A 187 19.29 17.65 -10.94
N TYR A 188 19.51 18.06 -9.71
CA TYR A 188 19.36 17.23 -8.52
C TYR A 188 18.12 17.69 -7.73
N GLU A 189 17.05 16.95 -7.85
CA GLU A 189 15.77 17.29 -7.23
C GLU A 189 15.11 16.07 -6.56
N GLY A 190 14.05 16.31 -5.79
CA GLY A 190 13.33 15.29 -5.02
C GLY A 190 12.40 14.40 -5.84
N VAL A 191 12.78 14.05 -7.06
CA VAL A 191 12.07 13.06 -7.87
C VAL A 191 12.38 11.64 -7.38
N LEU A 192 11.42 10.73 -7.48
CA LEU A 192 11.48 9.37 -6.95
C LEU A 192 11.59 9.31 -5.42
N THR A 193 10.96 8.33 -4.82
CA THR A 193 11.11 7.98 -3.40
C THR A 193 11.52 6.52 -3.23
N GLY A 194 12.05 6.19 -2.06
CA GLY A 194 12.73 4.91 -1.83
C GLY A 194 14.19 4.96 -2.26
N LYS A 195 14.76 6.16 -2.33
CA LYS A 195 16.18 6.38 -2.62
C LYS A 195 17.06 5.86 -1.49
N GLY A 196 18.31 5.57 -1.82
CA GLY A 196 19.33 5.29 -0.81
C GLY A 196 19.63 6.52 0.07
N LEU A 197 20.03 6.29 1.32
CA LEU A 197 20.31 7.35 2.29
C LEU A 197 21.41 8.31 1.82
N SER A 198 22.36 7.83 1.01
CA SER A 198 23.45 8.64 0.46
C SER A 198 23.03 9.65 -0.60
N TYR A 199 21.78 9.58 -1.10
CA TYR A 199 21.29 10.46 -2.16
C TYR A 199 19.82 10.87 -2.00
N GLY A 200 19.42 11.19 -0.78
CA GLY A 200 18.14 11.81 -0.47
C GLY A 200 17.04 10.86 -0.02
N GLY A 201 17.37 9.62 0.36
CA GLY A 201 16.46 8.69 1.00
C GLY A 201 16.13 9.08 2.44
N SER A 202 15.03 8.56 2.98
CA SER A 202 14.59 8.79 4.35
C SER A 202 14.89 7.60 5.25
N LEU A 203 15.30 7.87 6.48
CA LEU A 203 15.29 6.90 7.57
C LEU A 203 13.83 6.45 7.85
N ALA A 204 13.68 5.35 8.56
CA ALA A 204 12.40 4.71 8.92
C ALA A 204 11.54 4.26 7.70
N ARG A 205 12.06 4.34 6.45
CA ARG A 205 11.27 3.94 5.27
C ARG A 205 11.03 2.43 5.19
N THR A 206 12.00 1.64 5.63
CA THR A 206 11.93 0.17 5.64
C THR A 206 10.90 -0.30 6.67
N GLU A 207 10.87 0.33 7.82
CA GLU A 207 10.01 0.04 8.96
C GLU A 207 8.58 0.56 8.76
N ALA A 208 8.42 1.59 7.96
CA ALA A 208 7.25 2.46 7.91
C ALA A 208 5.90 1.75 7.76
N THR A 209 5.81 0.71 6.93
CA THR A 209 4.54 0.01 6.72
C THR A 209 4.17 -0.81 7.95
N GLY A 210 5.11 -1.58 8.50
CA GLY A 210 4.88 -2.38 9.71
C GLY A 210 4.64 -1.50 10.94
N TYR A 211 5.43 -0.46 11.14
CA TYR A 211 5.25 0.48 12.23
C TYR A 211 3.93 1.24 12.13
N GLY A 212 3.60 1.73 10.94
CA GLY A 212 2.34 2.40 10.66
C GLY A 212 1.13 1.52 10.94
N LEU A 213 1.18 0.25 10.55
CA LEU A 213 0.16 -0.74 10.85
C LEU A 213 -0.12 -0.80 12.36
N LEU A 214 0.91 -0.87 13.18
CA LEU A 214 0.76 -0.98 14.63
C LEU A 214 0.31 0.34 15.27
N TYR A 215 0.71 1.50 14.76
CA TYR A 215 0.20 2.78 15.25
C TYR A 215 -1.29 2.93 14.98
N LEU A 216 -1.76 2.56 13.77
CA LEU A 216 -3.19 2.53 13.45
C LEU A 216 -3.92 1.52 14.31
N THR A 217 -3.41 0.28 14.45
CA THR A 217 -4.03 -0.76 15.27
C THR A 217 -4.17 -0.32 16.72
N GLN A 218 -3.12 0.28 17.30
CA GLN A 218 -3.15 0.79 18.67
C GLN A 218 -4.22 1.86 18.85
N GLU A 219 -4.27 2.86 17.97
CA GLU A 219 -5.26 3.94 18.09
C GLU A 219 -6.68 3.44 17.81
N LEU A 220 -6.85 2.51 16.87
CA LEU A 220 -8.16 1.91 16.58
C LEU A 220 -8.70 1.12 17.77
N LEU A 221 -7.88 0.32 18.41
CA LEU A 221 -8.25 -0.39 19.64
C LEU A 221 -8.61 0.59 20.76
N LYS A 222 -7.83 1.64 20.94
CA LYS A 222 -8.08 2.69 21.92
C LYS A 222 -9.42 3.40 21.70
N LEU A 223 -9.79 3.70 20.45
CA LEU A 223 -11.13 4.24 20.12
C LEU A 223 -12.26 3.30 20.51
N ASN A 224 -11.99 2.00 20.56
CA ASN A 224 -12.93 0.98 21.00
C ASN A 224 -12.77 0.59 22.49
N GLY A 225 -12.04 1.39 23.29
CA GLY A 225 -11.86 1.16 24.72
C GLY A 225 -10.93 -0.01 25.08
N ILE A 226 -10.07 -0.44 24.16
CA ILE A 226 -9.20 -1.62 24.31
C ILE A 226 -7.74 -1.17 24.37
N ASP A 227 -6.98 -1.64 25.36
CA ASP A 227 -5.54 -1.48 25.40
C ASP A 227 -4.86 -2.57 24.57
N ILE A 228 -3.89 -2.18 23.74
CA ILE A 228 -3.10 -3.10 22.94
C ILE A 228 -2.07 -3.89 23.77
N ALA A 229 -1.59 -3.33 24.88
CA ALA A 229 -0.58 -3.96 25.73
C ALA A 229 -1.10 -5.25 26.35
N GLY A 230 -0.29 -6.29 26.35
CA GLY A 230 -0.62 -7.62 26.87
C GLY A 230 -1.45 -8.49 25.93
N LYS A 231 -1.86 -7.98 24.77
CA LYS A 231 -2.58 -8.76 23.76
C LYS A 231 -1.69 -9.77 23.05
N THR A 232 -2.32 -10.79 22.47
CA THR A 232 -1.65 -11.75 21.59
C THR A 232 -1.98 -11.47 20.14
N ALA A 233 -1.06 -11.74 19.23
CA ALA A 233 -1.27 -11.52 17.80
C ALA A 233 -0.78 -12.68 16.94
N CYS A 234 -1.55 -12.98 15.88
CA CYS A 234 -1.08 -13.74 14.72
C CYS A 234 -0.65 -12.79 13.62
N VAL A 235 0.54 -13.01 13.07
CA VAL A 235 1.07 -12.28 11.92
C VAL A 235 1.38 -13.28 10.81
N SER A 236 0.98 -12.98 9.58
CA SER A 236 1.41 -13.71 8.39
C SER A 236 2.57 -13.00 7.71
N GLY A 237 3.38 -13.76 6.97
CA GLY A 237 4.55 -13.23 6.28
C GLY A 237 5.81 -13.19 7.12
N SER A 238 6.92 -12.92 6.45
CA SER A 238 8.26 -12.71 7.01
C SER A 238 9.09 -11.78 6.13
N GLY A 239 8.42 -10.96 5.34
CA GLY A 239 9.03 -9.85 4.60
C GLY A 239 9.04 -8.55 5.44
N ASN A 240 9.44 -7.43 4.84
CA ASN A 240 9.57 -6.15 5.55
C ASN A 240 8.33 -5.78 6.37
N VAL A 241 7.14 -5.87 5.79
CA VAL A 241 5.91 -5.49 6.51
C VAL A 241 5.73 -6.33 7.77
N ALA A 242 5.87 -7.65 7.64
CA ALA A 242 5.70 -8.59 8.77
C ALA A 242 6.78 -8.42 9.84
N ILE A 243 8.06 -8.36 9.45
CA ILE A 243 9.18 -8.22 10.39
C ILE A 243 9.02 -6.96 11.25
N TYR A 244 8.74 -5.82 10.61
CA TYR A 244 8.62 -4.56 11.34
C TYR A 244 7.26 -4.38 12.04
N ALA A 245 6.21 -5.07 11.59
CA ALA A 245 4.97 -5.20 12.35
C ALA A 245 5.20 -6.00 13.64
N ILE A 246 5.90 -7.13 13.58
CA ILE A 246 6.25 -7.95 14.74
C ILE A 246 7.13 -7.15 15.72
N GLU A 247 8.13 -6.44 15.20
CA GLU A 247 9.02 -5.61 16.02
C GLU A 247 8.24 -4.53 16.78
N LYS A 248 7.42 -3.75 16.07
CA LYS A 248 6.63 -2.68 16.71
C LYS A 248 5.57 -3.25 17.65
N ALA A 249 4.92 -4.36 17.30
CA ALA A 249 3.97 -5.05 18.17
C ALA A 249 4.64 -5.45 19.51
N THR A 250 5.82 -6.04 19.43
CA THR A 250 6.61 -6.41 20.62
C THR A 250 6.98 -5.18 21.48
N GLN A 251 7.38 -4.06 20.83
CA GLN A 251 7.66 -2.79 21.53
C GLN A 251 6.41 -2.22 22.23
N LEU A 252 5.23 -2.46 21.71
CA LEU A 252 3.95 -2.04 22.29
C LEU A 252 3.39 -3.03 23.34
N GLY A 253 4.15 -4.08 23.66
CA GLY A 253 3.76 -5.08 24.65
C GLY A 253 2.83 -6.17 24.13
N VAL A 254 2.71 -6.35 22.81
CA VAL A 254 1.95 -7.44 22.20
C VAL A 254 2.84 -8.67 22.07
N LYS A 255 2.33 -9.84 22.45
CA LYS A 255 2.99 -11.12 22.20
C LYS A 255 2.59 -11.65 20.82
N VAL A 256 3.49 -11.58 19.87
CA VAL A 256 3.26 -12.12 18.51
C VAL A 256 3.58 -13.61 18.51
N LEU A 257 2.61 -14.44 18.17
CA LEU A 257 2.70 -15.91 18.26
C LEU A 257 3.13 -16.58 16.95
N THR A 258 2.95 -15.91 15.80
CA THR A 258 3.18 -16.55 14.50
C THR A 258 3.90 -15.64 13.52
N CYS A 259 4.60 -16.25 12.57
CA CYS A 259 5.01 -15.66 11.29
C CYS A 259 5.01 -16.75 10.21
N SER A 260 5.00 -16.37 8.92
CA SER A 260 4.95 -17.34 7.83
C SER A 260 5.82 -16.97 6.63
N ASP A 261 6.16 -17.94 5.80
CA ASP A 261 6.68 -17.74 4.46
C ASP A 261 5.91 -18.59 3.44
N SER A 262 6.37 -18.64 2.19
CA SER A 262 5.67 -19.38 1.13
C SER A 262 5.65 -20.90 1.33
N ASN A 263 6.45 -21.44 2.23
CA ASN A 263 6.56 -22.89 2.47
C ASN A 263 5.78 -23.33 3.71
N GLY A 264 5.64 -22.43 4.70
CA GLY A 264 4.99 -22.79 5.96
C GLY A 264 5.00 -21.64 6.96
N TRP A 265 4.70 -21.97 8.19
CA TRP A 265 4.57 -21.00 9.26
C TRP A 265 5.14 -21.50 10.59
N VAL A 266 5.50 -20.58 11.43
CA VAL A 266 6.03 -20.82 12.77
C VAL A 266 4.99 -20.44 13.81
N TYR A 267 4.84 -21.27 14.83
CA TYR A 267 4.21 -20.95 16.10
C TYR A 267 5.27 -20.93 17.20
N ASP A 268 5.37 -19.80 17.92
CA ASP A 268 6.22 -19.67 19.10
C ASP A 268 5.36 -19.25 20.30
N PRO A 269 5.09 -20.15 21.26
CA PRO A 269 4.26 -19.85 22.43
C PRO A 269 4.87 -18.78 23.34
N ASP A 270 6.19 -18.60 23.28
CA ASP A 270 6.91 -17.60 24.06
C ASP A 270 6.95 -16.23 23.37
N GLY A 271 6.49 -16.16 22.13
CA GLY A 271 6.50 -14.99 21.24
C GLY A 271 7.66 -15.01 20.25
N ILE A 272 7.37 -14.56 19.02
CA ILE A 272 8.36 -14.51 17.94
C ILE A 272 9.54 -13.64 18.34
N ASP A 273 10.73 -14.21 18.26
CA ASP A 273 12.01 -13.53 18.47
C ASP A 273 12.37 -12.73 17.22
N VAL A 274 12.34 -11.40 17.36
CA VAL A 274 12.59 -10.47 16.25
C VAL A 274 14.02 -10.56 15.75
N ALA A 275 14.99 -10.73 16.65
CA ALA A 275 16.41 -10.81 16.28
C ALA A 275 16.68 -12.09 15.48
N ALA A 276 16.14 -13.22 15.92
CA ALA A 276 16.24 -14.48 15.19
C ALA A 276 15.55 -14.38 13.81
N LEU A 277 14.38 -13.75 13.75
CA LEU A 277 13.65 -13.57 12.49
C LEU A 277 14.43 -12.70 11.49
N LYS A 278 15.00 -11.59 11.94
CA LYS A 278 15.85 -10.71 11.12
C LYS A 278 17.11 -11.45 10.65
N GLU A 279 17.78 -12.16 11.52
CA GLU A 279 18.97 -12.95 11.17
C GLU A 279 18.64 -13.98 10.05
N ILE A 280 17.53 -14.69 10.17
CA ILE A 280 17.12 -15.68 9.18
C ILE A 280 16.74 -15.01 7.84
N LYS A 281 15.95 -13.94 7.88
CA LYS A 281 15.32 -13.39 6.67
C LYS A 281 16.14 -12.31 5.99
N GLU A 282 16.74 -11.40 6.75
CA GLU A 282 17.46 -10.25 6.21
C GLU A 282 18.95 -10.57 5.98
N VAL A 283 19.59 -11.28 6.92
CA VAL A 283 21.02 -11.62 6.83
C VAL A 283 21.24 -12.88 6.01
N ASN A 284 20.68 -14.01 6.46
CA ASN A 284 20.93 -15.31 5.85
C ASN A 284 20.04 -15.58 4.62
N ARG A 285 18.97 -14.80 4.41
CA ARG A 285 17.95 -14.99 3.34
C ARG A 285 17.42 -16.44 3.27
N ALA A 286 17.32 -17.07 4.44
CA ALA A 286 16.89 -18.46 4.60
C ALA A 286 15.37 -18.58 4.79
N ARG A 287 14.90 -19.82 4.90
CA ARG A 287 13.50 -20.17 5.15
C ARG A 287 13.23 -20.24 6.66
N LEU A 288 11.94 -20.12 7.04
CA LEU A 288 11.52 -20.21 8.44
C LEU A 288 11.73 -21.60 9.07
N THR A 289 12.01 -22.64 8.29
CA THR A 289 12.48 -23.96 8.78
C THR A 289 13.70 -23.84 9.70
N GLU A 290 14.51 -22.77 9.53
CA GLU A 290 15.68 -22.50 10.36
C GLU A 290 15.34 -21.95 11.75
N TYR A 291 14.10 -21.43 11.96
CA TYR A 291 13.71 -20.70 13.18
C TYR A 291 13.84 -21.56 14.44
N LYS A 292 13.55 -22.85 14.36
CA LYS A 292 13.67 -23.78 15.47
C LYS A 292 15.11 -23.90 16.04
N LYS A 293 16.13 -23.57 15.25
CA LYS A 293 17.53 -23.54 15.70
C LYS A 293 17.80 -22.43 16.73
N TYR A 294 17.06 -21.34 16.61
CA TYR A 294 17.15 -20.18 17.53
C TYR A 294 16.15 -20.32 18.70
N ARG A 295 14.99 -20.89 18.43
CA ARG A 295 13.88 -21.02 19.37
C ARG A 295 13.41 -22.49 19.45
N PRO A 296 14.04 -23.35 20.26
CA PRO A 296 13.77 -24.81 20.29
C PRO A 296 12.32 -25.16 20.67
N ASN A 297 11.61 -24.31 21.45
CA ASN A 297 10.24 -24.52 21.86
C ASN A 297 9.22 -24.15 20.76
N SER A 298 9.67 -23.55 19.66
CA SER A 298 8.79 -23.21 18.54
C SER A 298 8.42 -24.44 17.71
N GLU A 299 7.30 -24.33 17.01
CA GLU A 299 6.83 -25.35 16.08
C GLU A 299 6.83 -24.78 14.66
N TYR A 300 7.29 -25.58 13.71
CA TYR A 300 7.19 -25.25 12.29
C TYR A 300 6.15 -26.17 11.63
N HIS A 301 5.25 -25.56 10.86
CA HIS A 301 4.19 -26.23 10.14
C HIS A 301 4.29 -25.93 8.66
N GLU A 302 4.16 -26.96 7.81
CA GLU A 302 4.13 -26.78 6.36
C GLU A 302 2.77 -26.23 5.88
N GLY A 303 2.79 -25.49 4.79
CA GLY A 303 1.59 -24.95 4.16
C GLY A 303 0.98 -23.76 4.88
N ARG A 304 -0.35 -23.62 4.78
CA ARG A 304 -1.12 -22.50 5.37
C ARG A 304 -1.61 -22.90 6.77
N GLY A 305 -1.88 -21.90 7.62
CA GLY A 305 -2.46 -22.22 8.92
C GLY A 305 -2.24 -21.18 10.03
N VAL A 306 -1.66 -20.04 9.75
CA VAL A 306 -1.37 -18.98 10.78
C VAL A 306 -2.60 -18.62 11.62
N TRP A 307 -3.79 -18.64 11.00
CA TRP A 307 -5.04 -18.14 11.57
C TRP A 307 -5.76 -19.13 12.50
N VAL A 308 -5.28 -20.36 12.59
CA VAL A 308 -5.84 -21.36 13.53
C VAL A 308 -5.36 -21.15 14.97
N VAL A 309 -4.28 -20.37 15.14
CA VAL A 309 -3.72 -20.07 16.48
C VAL A 309 -4.62 -19.07 17.20
N LYS A 310 -4.95 -19.37 18.46
CA LYS A 310 -5.75 -18.49 19.28
C LYS A 310 -4.99 -17.21 19.61
N ALA A 311 -5.46 -16.10 19.10
CA ALA A 311 -4.91 -14.76 19.35
C ALA A 311 -6.02 -13.70 19.27
N GLU A 312 -5.81 -12.58 19.95
CA GLU A 312 -6.76 -11.48 20.00
C GLU A 312 -6.64 -10.54 18.77
N LEU A 313 -5.46 -10.49 18.14
CA LEU A 313 -5.20 -9.67 16.98
C LEU A 313 -4.74 -10.54 15.80
N ALA A 314 -5.19 -10.21 14.58
CA ALA A 314 -4.71 -10.80 13.36
C ALA A 314 -4.18 -9.69 12.43
N LEU A 315 -2.92 -9.84 12.01
CA LEU A 315 -2.21 -8.87 11.17
C LEU A 315 -1.75 -9.56 9.88
N PRO A 316 -2.59 -9.59 8.84
CA PRO A 316 -2.22 -10.16 7.55
C PRO A 316 -1.17 -9.29 6.84
N CYS A 317 0.08 -9.79 6.75
CA CYS A 317 1.24 -9.04 6.24
C CYS A 317 1.96 -9.73 5.08
N ALA A 318 1.39 -10.79 4.49
CA ALA A 318 2.05 -11.57 3.44
C ALA A 318 1.56 -11.20 2.04
N THR A 319 0.45 -11.77 1.60
CA THR A 319 0.00 -11.68 0.20
C THR A 319 -1.49 -11.40 0.06
N GLN A 320 -1.88 -10.99 -1.14
CA GLN A 320 -3.29 -10.81 -1.50
C GLN A 320 -4.08 -12.12 -1.34
N ASN A 321 -5.32 -12.02 -0.85
CA ASN A 321 -6.25 -13.14 -0.69
C ASN A 321 -5.68 -14.31 0.15
N GLU A 322 -4.92 -14.01 1.17
CA GLU A 322 -4.36 -15.01 2.08
C GLU A 322 -5.28 -15.39 3.24
N LEU A 323 -6.22 -14.53 3.61
CA LEU A 323 -7.21 -14.77 4.65
C LEU A 323 -8.57 -15.04 4.01
N LEU A 324 -8.97 -16.30 4.03
CA LEU A 324 -10.20 -16.79 3.40
C LEU A 324 -11.35 -16.86 4.41
N LEU A 325 -12.55 -17.21 3.96
CA LEU A 325 -13.73 -17.32 4.82
C LEU A 325 -13.56 -18.34 5.95
N GLU A 326 -12.94 -19.49 5.68
CA GLU A 326 -12.63 -20.49 6.71
C GLU A 326 -11.65 -19.95 7.78
N ASP A 327 -10.66 -19.15 7.36
CA ASP A 327 -9.73 -18.51 8.28
C ASP A 327 -10.45 -17.48 9.18
N ALA A 328 -11.37 -16.70 8.58
CA ALA A 328 -12.19 -15.73 9.31
C ALA A 328 -13.08 -16.41 10.36
N LYS A 329 -13.65 -17.55 10.03
CA LYS A 329 -14.43 -18.37 11.00
C LYS A 329 -13.56 -18.82 12.16
N ALA A 330 -12.38 -19.35 11.87
CA ALA A 330 -11.43 -19.78 12.90
C ALA A 330 -11.00 -18.61 13.81
N LEU A 331 -10.75 -17.42 13.25
CA LEU A 331 -10.43 -16.22 14.03
C LEU A 331 -11.57 -15.82 14.97
N VAL A 332 -12.82 -15.81 14.48
CA VAL A 332 -14.00 -15.51 15.31
C VAL A 332 -14.17 -16.54 16.43
N GLU A 333 -14.08 -17.83 16.11
CA GLU A 333 -14.17 -18.92 17.10
C GLU A 333 -13.06 -18.82 18.18
N ASN A 334 -11.88 -18.38 17.79
CA ASN A 334 -10.75 -18.17 18.70
C ASN A 334 -10.84 -16.86 19.50
N GLY A 335 -11.86 -16.03 19.28
CA GLY A 335 -12.08 -14.78 20.00
C GLY A 335 -11.20 -13.62 19.52
N CYS A 336 -10.86 -13.60 18.23
CA CYS A 336 -10.14 -12.48 17.64
C CYS A 336 -10.94 -11.17 17.77
N THR A 337 -10.30 -10.14 18.31
CA THR A 337 -10.91 -8.82 18.56
C THR A 337 -10.75 -7.89 17.36
N ALA A 338 -9.59 -7.93 16.69
CA ALA A 338 -9.32 -7.06 15.56
C ALA A 338 -8.48 -7.73 14.48
N VAL A 339 -8.82 -7.41 13.23
CA VAL A 339 -8.03 -7.73 12.03
C VAL A 339 -7.60 -6.42 11.38
N CYS A 340 -6.29 -6.19 11.25
CA CYS A 340 -5.72 -5.00 10.61
C CYS A 340 -4.76 -5.39 9.50
N GLU A 341 -5.03 -4.97 8.28
CA GLU A 341 -4.35 -5.43 7.07
C GLU A 341 -3.02 -4.71 6.82
N GLY A 342 -1.90 -5.42 6.96
CA GLY A 342 -0.57 -4.92 6.58
C GLY A 342 -0.26 -5.08 5.09
N ALA A 343 -0.76 -6.14 4.47
CA ALA A 343 -0.65 -6.35 3.02
C ALA A 343 -1.75 -5.60 2.25
N ASN A 344 -1.66 -5.62 0.92
CA ASN A 344 -2.72 -5.09 0.06
C ASN A 344 -3.77 -6.19 -0.18
N MET A 345 -5.03 -5.92 0.20
CA MET A 345 -6.17 -6.81 0.03
C MET A 345 -5.88 -8.28 0.46
N PRO A 346 -5.35 -8.52 1.65
CA PRO A 346 -5.02 -9.88 2.08
C PRO A 346 -6.25 -10.70 2.46
N THR A 347 -7.35 -10.03 2.86
CA THR A 347 -8.61 -10.65 3.28
C THR A 347 -9.60 -10.65 2.12
N THR A 348 -10.22 -11.78 1.84
CA THR A 348 -11.26 -11.86 0.81
C THR A 348 -12.50 -11.08 1.23
N LEU A 349 -13.30 -10.62 0.26
CA LEU A 349 -14.51 -9.85 0.54
C LEU A 349 -15.50 -10.61 1.43
N GLU A 350 -15.65 -11.92 1.21
CA GLU A 350 -16.50 -12.79 2.03
C GLU A 350 -16.01 -12.87 3.47
N ALA A 351 -14.69 -13.02 3.64
CA ALA A 351 -14.06 -13.04 4.96
C ALA A 351 -14.22 -11.71 5.69
N THR A 352 -14.02 -10.58 4.99
CA THR A 352 -14.21 -9.23 5.54
C THR A 352 -15.64 -9.04 6.06
N LYS A 353 -16.65 -9.38 5.26
CA LYS A 353 -18.05 -9.29 5.67
C LYS A 353 -18.35 -10.16 6.88
N TYR A 354 -17.87 -11.40 6.86
CA TYR A 354 -18.05 -12.32 7.98
C TYR A 354 -17.45 -11.78 9.30
N LEU A 355 -16.22 -11.24 9.25
CA LEU A 355 -15.57 -10.64 10.41
C LEU A 355 -16.36 -9.45 10.96
N GLN A 356 -16.80 -8.54 10.09
CA GLN A 356 -17.60 -7.37 10.48
C GLN A 356 -18.96 -7.77 11.09
N GLU A 357 -19.69 -8.71 10.48
CA GLU A 357 -20.95 -9.23 10.97
C GLU A 357 -20.86 -9.91 12.33
N HIS A 358 -19.67 -10.43 12.70
CA HIS A 358 -19.39 -11.02 14.00
C HIS A 358 -18.71 -10.08 15.00
N GLY A 359 -18.70 -8.77 14.72
CA GLY A 359 -18.22 -7.74 15.63
C GLY A 359 -16.71 -7.65 15.76
N VAL A 360 -15.95 -8.23 14.84
CA VAL A 360 -14.49 -8.07 14.78
C VAL A 360 -14.16 -6.69 14.20
N ILE A 361 -13.34 -5.93 14.92
CA ILE A 361 -12.84 -4.63 14.44
C ILE A 361 -11.97 -4.87 13.21
N PHE A 362 -12.33 -4.28 12.06
CA PHE A 362 -11.61 -4.53 10.80
C PHE A 362 -11.05 -3.23 10.23
N ALA A 363 -9.72 -3.18 10.04
CA ALA A 363 -9.03 -2.06 9.39
C ALA A 363 -8.52 -2.45 8.00
N PRO A 364 -8.99 -1.79 6.92
CA PRO A 364 -8.61 -2.14 5.56
C PRO A 364 -7.17 -1.72 5.24
N GLY A 365 -6.51 -2.48 4.37
CA GLY A 365 -5.12 -2.28 3.99
C GLY A 365 -4.80 -0.87 3.48
N LYS A 366 -5.70 -0.25 2.72
CA LYS A 366 -5.51 1.14 2.23
C LYS A 366 -5.27 2.16 3.34
N ALA A 367 -5.84 1.94 4.53
CA ALA A 367 -5.61 2.75 5.73
C ALA A 367 -4.45 2.17 6.56
N ALA A 368 -4.52 0.89 6.90
CA ALA A 368 -3.60 0.26 7.85
C ALA A 368 -2.16 0.16 7.31
N ASN A 369 -1.96 -0.02 6.02
CA ASN A 369 -0.62 -0.06 5.42
C ASN A 369 -0.17 1.28 4.79
N ALA A 370 -0.86 2.38 5.07
CA ALA A 370 -0.52 3.70 4.53
C ALA A 370 0.83 4.25 5.03
N GLY A 371 1.42 3.64 6.05
CA GLY A 371 2.72 4.08 6.60
C GLY A 371 3.83 4.19 5.55
N GLY A 372 3.87 3.24 4.61
CA GLY A 372 4.87 3.26 3.54
C GLY A 372 4.76 4.48 2.62
N VAL A 373 3.55 4.83 2.17
CA VAL A 373 3.33 6.01 1.33
C VAL A 373 3.44 7.31 2.13
N ALA A 374 3.03 7.32 3.39
CA ALA A 374 3.22 8.45 4.30
C ALA A 374 4.71 8.80 4.44
N THR A 375 5.55 7.82 4.75
CA THR A 375 7.01 8.04 4.85
C THR A 375 7.64 8.42 3.50
N SER A 376 7.10 7.91 2.39
CA SER A 376 7.53 8.39 1.06
C SER A 376 7.22 9.88 0.86
N ALA A 377 6.08 10.37 1.33
CA ALA A 377 5.77 11.80 1.28
C ALA A 377 6.65 12.62 2.26
N LEU A 378 7.00 12.05 3.41
CA LEU A 378 7.99 12.66 4.31
C LEU A 378 9.40 12.72 3.67
N GLU A 379 9.78 11.72 2.86
CA GLU A 379 11.00 11.80 2.06
C GLU A 379 10.95 12.96 1.05
N MET A 380 9.80 13.18 0.40
CA MET A 380 9.60 14.35 -0.48
C MET A 380 9.78 15.67 0.28
N SER A 381 9.22 15.79 1.49
CA SER A 381 9.37 16.98 2.34
C SER A 381 10.84 17.23 2.69
N GLN A 382 11.56 16.21 3.14
CA GLN A 382 13.00 16.30 3.43
C GLN A 382 13.81 16.72 2.20
N ASN A 383 13.46 16.20 1.01
CA ASN A 383 14.11 16.56 -0.24
C ASN A 383 13.85 18.03 -0.61
N SER A 384 12.64 18.53 -0.40
CA SER A 384 12.28 19.93 -0.67
C SER A 384 12.99 20.89 0.28
N GLU A 385 13.14 20.53 1.54
CA GLU A 385 13.91 21.29 2.54
C GLU A 385 15.42 21.17 2.33
N ARG A 386 15.89 20.16 1.59
CA ARG A 386 17.30 19.75 1.46
C ARG A 386 17.93 19.35 2.79
N LEU A 387 17.14 18.76 3.67
CA LEU A 387 17.54 18.26 4.99
C LEU A 387 17.28 16.76 5.08
N SER A 388 17.94 16.13 6.05
CA SER A 388 17.65 14.76 6.49
C SER A 388 17.17 14.80 7.93
N TRP A 389 16.03 14.19 8.22
CA TRP A 389 15.51 14.07 9.57
C TRP A 389 16.06 12.80 10.23
N THR A 390 16.13 12.81 11.56
CA THR A 390 16.49 11.62 12.33
C THR A 390 15.39 10.55 12.23
N PHE A 391 15.73 9.33 12.64
CA PHE A 391 14.76 8.23 12.69
C PHE A 391 13.55 8.61 13.58
N GLU A 392 13.81 9.18 14.74
CA GLU A 392 12.83 9.58 15.73
C GLU A 392 11.88 10.67 15.18
N GLU A 393 12.40 11.63 14.44
CA GLU A 393 11.60 12.68 13.80
C GLU A 393 10.66 12.11 12.74
N VAL A 394 11.15 11.20 11.90
CA VAL A 394 10.33 10.53 10.88
C VAL A 394 9.29 9.62 11.55
N ASP A 395 9.66 8.83 12.54
CA ASP A 395 8.77 7.91 13.25
C ASP A 395 7.67 8.65 14.01
N ALA A 396 8.00 9.76 14.67
CA ALA A 396 7.01 10.61 15.34
C ALA A 396 5.97 11.21 14.37
N LYS A 397 6.43 11.68 13.19
CA LYS A 397 5.54 12.18 12.14
C LYS A 397 4.67 11.05 11.57
N LEU A 398 5.27 9.87 11.30
CA LEU A 398 4.55 8.68 10.86
C LEU A 398 3.44 8.30 11.85
N LYS A 399 3.76 8.24 13.14
CA LYS A 399 2.77 7.95 14.20
C LYS A 399 1.61 8.94 14.19
N SER A 400 1.91 10.23 14.09
CA SER A 400 0.88 11.28 14.02
C SER A 400 -0.03 11.11 12.80
N ILE A 401 0.54 10.79 11.63
CA ILE A 401 -0.22 10.57 10.40
C ILE A 401 -1.15 9.35 10.55
N MET A 402 -0.66 8.25 11.11
CA MET A 402 -1.47 7.03 11.29
C MET A 402 -2.61 7.23 12.29
N ILE A 403 -2.37 8.00 13.37
CA ILE A 403 -3.42 8.41 14.30
C ILE A 403 -4.49 9.23 13.58
N ASN A 404 -4.09 10.23 12.78
CA ASN A 404 -5.02 11.05 12.02
C ASN A 404 -5.84 10.24 11.01
N ILE A 405 -5.22 9.27 10.32
CA ILE A 405 -5.94 8.33 9.43
C ILE A 405 -7.03 7.60 10.20
N THR A 406 -6.71 7.10 11.40
CA THR A 406 -7.65 6.34 12.23
C THR A 406 -8.86 7.19 12.62
N HIS A 407 -8.64 8.42 13.09
CA HIS A 407 -9.72 9.34 13.46
C HIS A 407 -10.56 9.75 12.25
N ASN A 408 -9.93 10.15 11.14
CA ASN A 408 -10.65 10.55 9.93
C ASN A 408 -11.55 9.42 9.39
N MET A 409 -11.07 8.19 9.42
CA MET A 409 -11.81 7.00 9.01
C MET A 409 -13.00 6.73 9.94
N ALA A 410 -12.79 6.81 11.26
CA ALA A 410 -13.84 6.60 12.26
C ALA A 410 -14.93 7.70 12.17
N ASP A 411 -14.51 8.96 12.06
CA ASP A 411 -15.42 10.11 11.97
C ASP A 411 -16.23 10.08 10.66
N ALA A 412 -15.63 9.69 9.55
CA ALA A 412 -16.34 9.55 8.27
C ALA A 412 -17.42 8.46 8.35
N ALA A 413 -17.09 7.28 8.89
CA ALA A 413 -18.07 6.21 9.09
C ALA A 413 -19.24 6.68 9.97
N LYS A 414 -18.95 7.34 11.08
CA LYS A 414 -19.97 7.84 12.01
C LYS A 414 -20.89 8.89 11.37
N ARG A 415 -20.34 9.86 10.60
CA ARG A 415 -21.14 10.92 9.94
C ARG A 415 -22.21 10.38 8.99
N TYR A 416 -21.93 9.24 8.35
CA TYR A 416 -22.86 8.62 7.41
C TYR A 416 -23.64 7.44 8.00
N GLY A 417 -23.69 7.31 9.35
CA GLY A 417 -24.51 6.32 10.04
C GLY A 417 -23.96 4.89 10.03
N HIS A 418 -22.68 4.72 9.74
CA HIS A 418 -21.97 3.43 9.69
C HIS A 418 -20.85 3.33 10.74
N GLU A 419 -21.13 3.80 11.96
CA GLU A 419 -20.15 3.76 13.07
C GLU A 419 -19.60 2.34 13.26
N GLY A 420 -18.28 2.20 13.26
CA GLY A 420 -17.59 0.90 13.35
C GLY A 420 -17.26 0.25 11.98
N ASP A 421 -17.83 0.72 10.88
CA ASP A 421 -17.42 0.28 9.54
C ASP A 421 -16.24 1.11 9.03
N TYR A 422 -15.04 0.69 9.40
CA TYR A 422 -13.82 1.39 9.02
C TYR A 422 -13.43 1.18 7.54
N VAL A 423 -13.98 0.18 6.86
CA VAL A 423 -13.79 0.01 5.41
C VAL A 423 -14.50 1.14 4.68
N MET A 424 -15.78 1.34 4.98
CA MET A 424 -16.57 2.44 4.43
C MET A 424 -15.99 3.79 4.85
N GLY A 425 -15.63 3.94 6.13
CA GLY A 425 -15.04 5.16 6.65
C GLY A 425 -13.76 5.57 5.94
N ALA A 426 -12.87 4.62 5.64
CA ALA A 426 -11.64 4.89 4.88
C ALA A 426 -11.94 5.35 3.45
N ASN A 427 -12.89 4.70 2.77
CA ASN A 427 -13.29 5.09 1.41
C ASN A 427 -13.91 6.49 1.38
N ILE A 428 -14.82 6.79 2.30
CA ILE A 428 -15.48 8.10 2.38
C ILE A 428 -14.47 9.20 2.72
N ALA A 429 -13.63 9.02 3.75
CA ALA A 429 -12.63 10.02 4.14
C ALA A 429 -11.66 10.33 3.00
N GLY A 430 -11.19 9.30 2.30
CA GLY A 430 -10.33 9.49 1.13
C GLY A 430 -11.03 10.21 -0.02
N PHE A 431 -12.28 9.83 -0.30
CA PHE A 431 -13.09 10.46 -1.35
C PHE A 431 -13.39 11.93 -1.06
N GLU A 432 -13.90 12.26 0.12
CA GLU A 432 -14.31 13.64 0.46
C GLU A 432 -13.16 14.62 0.28
N LYS A 433 -11.95 14.28 0.71
CA LYS A 433 -10.78 15.16 0.55
C LYS A 433 -10.48 15.47 -0.92
N VAL A 434 -10.51 14.46 -1.78
CA VAL A 434 -10.27 14.63 -3.23
C VAL A 434 -11.43 15.38 -3.88
N ALA A 435 -12.67 15.02 -3.56
CA ALA A 435 -13.88 15.66 -4.08
C ALA A 435 -13.92 17.15 -3.75
N ASP A 436 -13.65 17.52 -2.50
CA ASP A 436 -13.62 18.93 -2.08
C ASP A 436 -12.53 19.73 -2.80
N ALA A 437 -11.34 19.15 -2.97
CA ALA A 437 -10.26 19.78 -3.72
C ALA A 437 -10.64 19.97 -5.20
N MET A 438 -11.19 18.93 -5.85
CA MET A 438 -11.64 19.00 -7.26
C MET A 438 -12.74 20.04 -7.47
N MET A 439 -13.67 20.15 -6.53
CA MET A 439 -14.74 21.16 -6.60
C MET A 439 -14.22 22.58 -6.37
N ALA A 440 -13.32 22.76 -5.40
CA ALA A 440 -12.72 24.06 -5.08
C ALA A 440 -11.85 24.62 -6.22
N GLN A 441 -11.17 23.74 -6.96
CA GLN A 441 -10.32 24.09 -8.10
C GLN A 441 -11.10 24.31 -9.40
N GLY A 442 -12.38 23.97 -9.44
CA GLY A 442 -13.25 24.15 -10.60
C GLY A 442 -13.20 22.95 -11.58
N ILE A 443 -13.60 23.22 -12.82
CA ILE A 443 -13.60 22.22 -13.91
C ILE A 443 -12.34 22.42 -14.74
N CYS A 444 -11.29 21.70 -14.41
CA CYS A 444 -9.98 21.77 -15.08
C CYS A 444 -9.52 20.36 -15.51
#